data_3c9026ed60f43db5343c2a0b89eaa599
#
_entry.id   3c9026ed60f43db5343c2a0b89eaa599
#
_cell.length_a   1.000
_cell.length_b   1.000
_cell.length_c   1.000
_cell.angle_alpha   90.00
_cell.angle_beta   90.00
_cell.angle_gamma   90.00
#
_symmetry.space_group_name_H-M   'P 1'
#
loop_
_entity.id
_entity.type
_entity.pdbx_description
1 polymer ?
#
loop_
_entity_poly.entity_id
_entity_poly.type
_entity_poly.pdbx_seq_one_letter_code
_entity_poly.pdbx_strand_id
1 'polypeptide(L)'
;MNKPTNQKFSVGIDLGTTHCVLSYADFANLENDDFSQQVMPIPQLTAPGTVEDNLQLPSFIYQAHKQELAKGTAALPWTNKPKHLVGEIARNMGSKTPIRLVSSAKSWLCHAGIDCKAPILPSDAPEEVERISPFQATIAYLDHLKSAWLYLHPDAPLELQDLVITVPASFDPAARELTVEAARAVGLGHAILLEEPQAAFYSWIEKNHKNWRKQVHVGDIILVIDIGGGTTDLSLIAVTDNDGNLE
;
A
#
# COMPACT_ATOMS: atom_id res chain seq x y z
N MET A 1 21.30 6.13 19.03
CA MET A 1 20.28 7.20 18.88
C MET A 1 19.10 6.80 19.73
N ASN A 2 18.65 7.66 20.66
CA ASN A 2 17.46 7.36 21.46
C ASN A 2 16.24 7.42 20.53
N LYS A 3 15.56 6.28 20.32
CA LYS A 3 14.27 6.24 19.62
C LYS A 3 13.25 7.07 20.44
N PRO A 4 12.33 7.80 19.78
CA PRO A 4 11.23 8.45 20.50
C PRO A 4 10.45 7.40 21.28
N THR A 5 10.06 7.72 22.51
CA THR A 5 9.41 6.81 23.47
C THR A 5 8.07 6.19 23.00
N ASN A 6 7.53 6.65 21.87
CA ASN A 6 6.25 6.20 21.30
C ASN A 6 6.38 5.36 20.02
N GLN A 7 7.60 5.08 19.56
CA GLN A 7 7.85 4.28 18.38
C GLN A 7 7.96 2.81 18.79
N LYS A 8 6.90 2.03 18.51
CA LYS A 8 6.80 0.62 18.89
C LYS A 8 7.01 -0.34 17.73
N PHE A 9 6.72 0.13 16.51
CA PHE A 9 6.67 -0.74 15.33
C PHE A 9 7.47 -0.17 14.16
N SER A 10 8.03 -1.07 13.37
CA SER A 10 8.40 -0.80 11.97
C SER A 10 7.27 -1.30 11.08
N VAL A 11 6.75 -0.43 10.22
CA VAL A 11 5.56 -0.72 9.40
C VAL A 11 5.90 -0.57 7.92
N GLY A 12 5.50 -1.54 7.13
CA GLY A 12 5.60 -1.51 5.66
C GLY A 12 4.21 -1.48 5.03
N ILE A 13 4.02 -0.58 4.08
CA ILE A 13 2.82 -0.52 3.23
C ILE A 13 3.23 -0.81 1.79
N ASP A 14 2.63 -1.84 1.22
CA ASP A 14 2.67 -2.09 -0.22
C ASP A 14 1.40 -1.53 -0.87
N LEU A 15 1.57 -0.51 -1.72
CA LEU A 15 0.48 0.09 -2.50
C LEU A 15 0.41 -0.58 -3.88
N GLY A 16 -0.02 -1.84 -3.93
CA GLY A 16 -0.08 -2.60 -5.16
C GLY A 16 -1.15 -2.09 -6.15
N THR A 17 -0.96 -2.41 -7.44
CA THR A 17 -1.93 -2.04 -8.51
C THR A 17 -3.30 -2.69 -8.29
N THR A 18 -3.34 -3.90 -7.76
CA THR A 18 -4.57 -4.68 -7.52
C THR A 18 -4.92 -4.85 -6.06
N HIS A 19 -3.93 -4.86 -5.17
CA HIS A 19 -4.12 -5.02 -3.73
C HIS A 19 -3.08 -4.21 -2.97
N CYS A 20 -3.51 -3.60 -1.85
CA CYS A 20 -2.62 -3.04 -0.86
C CYS A 20 -2.45 -4.00 0.32
N VAL A 21 -1.26 -4.00 0.92
CA VAL A 21 -0.93 -4.81 2.09
C VAL A 21 -0.25 -3.92 3.12
N LEU A 22 -0.51 -4.17 4.39
CA LEU A 22 0.21 -3.58 5.49
C LEU A 22 0.85 -4.69 6.33
N SER A 23 2.14 -4.58 6.55
CA SER A 23 2.90 -5.49 7.43
C SER A 23 3.65 -4.71 8.50
N TYR A 24 3.97 -5.35 9.59
CA TYR A 24 4.69 -4.71 10.69
C TYR A 24 5.56 -5.69 11.48
N ALA A 25 6.55 -5.14 12.17
CA ALA A 25 7.36 -5.84 13.16
C ALA A 25 7.40 -5.02 14.45
N ASP A 26 7.25 -5.70 15.60
CA ASP A 26 7.34 -5.08 16.93
C ASP A 26 8.81 -4.97 17.35
N PHE A 27 9.25 -3.79 17.73
CA PHE A 27 10.61 -3.56 18.20
C PHE A 27 10.96 -4.31 19.49
N ALA A 28 9.98 -4.61 20.34
CA ALA A 28 10.19 -5.41 21.52
C ALA A 28 10.67 -6.84 21.21
N ASN A 29 10.27 -7.38 20.06
CA ASN A 29 10.70 -8.72 19.62
C ASN A 29 12.12 -8.70 19.04
N LEU A 30 12.58 -7.56 18.48
CA LEU A 30 13.94 -7.44 17.95
C LEU A 30 15.03 -7.55 19.02
N GLU A 31 14.75 -7.12 20.25
CA GLU A 31 15.68 -7.22 21.38
C GLU A 31 15.96 -8.67 21.79
N ASN A 32 15.08 -9.62 21.43
CA ASN A 32 15.17 -11.03 21.74
C ASN A 32 15.71 -11.89 20.58
N ASP A 33 16.26 -11.29 19.53
CA ASP A 33 16.70 -11.98 18.28
C ASP A 33 15.55 -12.74 17.58
N ASP A 34 14.29 -12.40 17.91
CA ASP A 34 13.07 -12.99 17.36
C ASP A 34 12.37 -11.99 16.43
N PHE A 35 12.97 -11.77 15.26
CA PHE A 35 12.35 -10.93 14.24
C PHE A 35 11.17 -11.69 13.62
N SER A 36 9.97 -11.18 13.84
CA SER A 36 8.75 -11.72 13.24
C SER A 36 7.98 -10.61 12.55
N GLN A 37 7.98 -10.64 11.22
CA GLN A 37 7.12 -9.79 10.42
C GLN A 37 5.71 -10.38 10.35
N GLN A 38 4.71 -9.55 10.63
CA GLN A 38 3.31 -9.92 10.59
C GLN A 38 2.58 -9.12 9.51
N VAL A 39 1.67 -9.78 8.77
CA VAL A 39 0.75 -9.10 7.87
C VAL A 39 -0.50 -8.75 8.66
N MET A 40 -0.87 -7.47 8.66
CA MET A 40 -2.04 -6.98 9.39
C MET A 40 -3.33 -7.38 8.69
N PRO A 41 -4.29 -8.02 9.38
CA PRO A 41 -5.65 -8.14 8.89
C PRO A 41 -6.29 -6.75 8.80
N ILE A 42 -6.85 -6.41 7.65
CA ILE A 42 -7.42 -5.09 7.35
C ILE A 42 -8.94 -5.19 7.40
N PRO A 43 -9.61 -4.61 8.41
CA PRO A 43 -11.06 -4.53 8.45
C PRO A 43 -11.58 -3.73 7.25
N GLN A 44 -12.49 -4.32 6.47
CA GLN A 44 -13.07 -3.71 5.29
C GLN A 44 -14.48 -4.22 5.03
N LEU A 45 -15.27 -3.42 4.34
CA LEU A 45 -16.59 -3.88 3.89
C LEU A 45 -16.43 -4.91 2.77
N THR A 46 -17.07 -6.07 2.91
CA THR A 46 -17.17 -7.11 1.87
C THR A 46 -18.52 -7.11 1.18
N ALA A 47 -19.56 -6.65 1.91
CA ALA A 47 -20.90 -6.40 1.41
C ALA A 47 -21.55 -5.25 2.19
N PRO A 48 -22.67 -4.67 1.72
CA PRO A 48 -23.39 -3.67 2.50
C PRO A 48 -23.73 -4.16 3.92
N GLY A 49 -23.18 -3.49 4.92
CA GLY A 49 -23.36 -3.82 6.34
C GLY A 49 -22.51 -4.98 6.87
N THR A 50 -21.63 -5.55 6.05
CA THR A 50 -20.73 -6.66 6.45
C THR A 50 -19.29 -6.20 6.41
N VAL A 51 -18.62 -6.24 7.57
CA VAL A 51 -17.17 -5.96 7.72
C VAL A 51 -16.46 -7.26 8.02
N GLU A 52 -15.38 -7.52 7.31
CA GLU A 52 -14.51 -8.67 7.50
C GLU A 52 -13.04 -8.25 7.49
N ASP A 53 -12.20 -9.05 8.15
CA ASP A 53 -10.76 -8.83 8.20
C ASP A 53 -10.08 -9.65 7.11
N ASN A 54 -9.43 -8.97 6.17
CA ASN A 54 -8.69 -9.61 5.09
C ASN A 54 -7.21 -9.16 5.12
N LEU A 55 -6.29 -10.06 4.76
CA LEU A 55 -4.86 -9.75 4.71
C LEU A 55 -4.48 -8.78 3.56
N GLN A 56 -5.40 -8.54 2.66
CA GLN A 56 -5.22 -7.65 1.51
C GLN A 56 -6.41 -6.73 1.35
N LEU A 57 -6.15 -5.47 1.03
CA LEU A 57 -7.16 -4.50 0.65
C LEU A 57 -7.16 -4.37 -0.88
N PRO A 58 -8.17 -4.82 -1.60
CA PRO A 58 -8.25 -4.61 -3.05
C PRO A 58 -8.15 -3.12 -3.41
N SER A 59 -7.28 -2.78 -4.36
CA SER A 59 -7.01 -1.39 -4.81
C SER A 59 -8.12 -0.91 -5.74
N PHE A 60 -9.34 -0.93 -5.24
CA PHE A 60 -10.56 -0.52 -5.95
C PHE A 60 -11.33 0.51 -5.13
N ILE A 61 -11.99 1.44 -5.83
CA ILE A 61 -12.95 2.39 -5.26
C ILE A 61 -14.23 2.31 -6.09
N TYR A 62 -15.36 2.27 -5.42
CA TYR A 62 -16.67 2.27 -6.08
C TYR A 62 -17.38 3.61 -5.86
N GLN A 63 -17.81 4.23 -6.94
CA GLN A 63 -18.57 5.49 -6.96
C GLN A 63 -20.07 5.19 -6.85
N ALA A 64 -20.53 4.92 -5.62
CA ALA A 64 -21.90 4.55 -5.37
C ALA A 64 -22.88 5.69 -5.70
N HIS A 65 -24.04 5.36 -6.26
CA HIS A 65 -25.14 6.31 -6.37
C HIS A 65 -25.71 6.61 -4.96
N LYS A 66 -26.21 7.84 -4.76
CA LYS A 66 -26.70 8.31 -3.43
C LYS A 66 -27.74 7.43 -2.78
N GLN A 67 -28.51 6.65 -3.55
CA GLN A 67 -29.59 5.77 -3.07
C GLN A 67 -29.25 4.28 -3.20
N GLU A 68 -28.03 3.95 -3.60
CA GLU A 68 -27.62 2.56 -3.87
C GLU A 68 -27.42 1.74 -2.60
N LEU A 69 -26.95 2.39 -1.54
CA LEU A 69 -26.73 1.76 -0.25
C LEU A 69 -27.75 2.28 0.78
N ALA A 70 -28.34 1.36 1.55
CA ALA A 70 -29.20 1.73 2.66
C ALA A 70 -28.39 2.48 3.73
N LYS A 71 -29.03 3.38 4.46
CA LYS A 71 -28.38 4.17 5.51
C LYS A 71 -27.71 3.27 6.55
N GLY A 72 -26.43 3.51 6.81
CA GLY A 72 -25.66 2.78 7.80
C GLY A 72 -24.98 1.50 7.28
N THR A 73 -25.31 1.02 6.07
CA THR A 73 -24.69 -0.20 5.53
C THR A 73 -23.29 0.00 4.94
N ALA A 74 -22.82 1.23 4.88
CA ALA A 74 -21.43 1.55 4.50
C ALA A 74 -20.53 1.83 5.72
N ALA A 75 -20.99 1.57 6.94
CA ALA A 75 -20.22 1.85 8.15
C ALA A 75 -19.00 0.93 8.28
N LEU A 76 -17.87 1.53 8.67
CA LEU A 76 -16.67 0.86 9.09
C LEU A 76 -16.47 1.02 10.61
N PRO A 77 -15.64 0.22 11.27
CA PRO A 77 -15.46 0.30 12.74
C PRO A 77 -15.09 1.69 13.25
N TRP A 78 -14.44 2.51 12.44
CA TRP A 78 -13.98 3.86 12.81
C TRP A 78 -14.82 4.99 12.22
N THR A 79 -15.77 4.70 11.33
CA THR A 79 -16.63 5.75 10.73
C THR A 79 -17.96 5.20 10.22
N ASN A 80 -19.04 5.95 10.48
CA ASN A 80 -20.39 5.61 9.96
C ASN A 80 -20.61 6.09 8.52
N LYS A 81 -19.70 6.93 7.99
CA LYS A 81 -19.82 7.52 6.65
C LYS A 81 -18.42 7.63 6.01
N PRO A 82 -17.88 6.54 5.48
CA PRO A 82 -16.64 6.61 4.74
C PRO A 82 -16.82 7.52 3.52
N LYS A 83 -15.78 8.27 3.18
CA LYS A 83 -15.78 9.16 2.02
C LYS A 83 -15.83 8.36 0.71
N HIS A 84 -15.20 7.21 0.71
CA HIS A 84 -15.12 6.31 -0.43
C HIS A 84 -15.44 4.87 -0.01
N LEU A 85 -16.03 4.10 -0.90
CA LEU A 85 -16.13 2.66 -0.74
C LEU A 85 -14.85 2.05 -1.33
N VAL A 86 -13.99 1.54 -0.47
CA VAL A 86 -12.67 1.02 -0.82
C VAL A 86 -12.63 -0.49 -0.57
N GLY A 87 -11.82 -1.21 -1.32
CA GLY A 87 -11.52 -2.61 -1.06
C GLY A 87 -12.52 -3.60 -1.66
N GLU A 88 -12.84 -4.63 -0.90
CA GLU A 88 -13.62 -5.77 -1.36
C GLU A 88 -15.04 -5.38 -1.81
N ILE A 89 -15.72 -4.52 -1.05
CA ILE A 89 -17.05 -4.03 -1.45
C ILE A 89 -16.99 -3.31 -2.80
N ALA A 90 -15.94 -2.52 -3.03
CA ALA A 90 -15.76 -1.80 -4.29
C ALA A 90 -15.57 -2.78 -5.46
N ARG A 91 -14.77 -3.82 -5.27
CA ARG A 91 -14.57 -4.88 -6.24
C ARG A 91 -15.88 -5.62 -6.56
N ASN A 92 -16.61 -6.00 -5.52
CA ASN A 92 -17.85 -6.77 -5.63
C ASN A 92 -19.01 -5.97 -6.27
N MET A 93 -19.15 -4.69 -5.93
CA MET A 93 -20.13 -3.83 -6.58
C MET A 93 -19.70 -3.46 -8.00
N GLY A 94 -18.40 -3.16 -8.20
CA GLY A 94 -17.84 -2.79 -9.49
C GLY A 94 -17.89 -3.92 -10.51
N SER A 95 -17.82 -5.19 -10.09
CA SER A 95 -18.00 -6.33 -10.98
C SER A 95 -19.41 -6.37 -11.62
N LYS A 96 -20.40 -5.79 -10.94
CA LYS A 96 -21.80 -5.68 -11.43
C LYS A 96 -22.04 -4.38 -12.20
N THR A 97 -21.30 -3.31 -11.84
CA THR A 97 -21.47 -1.99 -12.44
C THR A 97 -20.09 -1.37 -12.75
N PRO A 98 -19.36 -1.89 -13.76
CA PRO A 98 -17.97 -1.51 -14.05
C PRO A 98 -17.77 -0.01 -14.31
N ILE A 99 -18.77 0.68 -14.88
CA ILE A 99 -18.72 2.13 -15.15
C ILE A 99 -18.55 3.00 -13.90
N ARG A 100 -18.73 2.44 -12.70
CA ARG A 100 -18.56 3.11 -11.42
C ARG A 100 -17.32 2.65 -10.64
N LEU A 101 -16.54 1.75 -11.24
CA LEU A 101 -15.36 1.16 -10.60
C LEU A 101 -14.09 1.92 -10.97
N VAL A 102 -13.45 2.49 -9.97
CA VAL A 102 -12.07 2.98 -10.08
C VAL A 102 -11.12 1.81 -9.84
N SER A 103 -10.30 1.50 -10.83
CA SER A 103 -9.29 0.45 -10.78
C SER A 103 -7.97 0.94 -11.37
N SER A 104 -6.88 0.22 -11.09
CA SER A 104 -5.55 0.47 -11.66
C SER A 104 -5.03 1.92 -11.45
N ALA A 105 -5.48 2.60 -10.40
CA ALA A 105 -5.10 4.00 -10.14
C ALA A 105 -3.58 4.18 -10.03
N LYS A 106 -2.85 3.19 -9.48
CA LYS A 106 -1.39 3.20 -9.41
C LYS A 106 -0.72 3.33 -10.78
N SER A 107 -1.23 2.62 -11.79
CA SER A 107 -0.68 2.67 -13.17
C SER A 107 -0.87 4.05 -13.81
N TRP A 108 -1.91 4.78 -13.41
CA TRP A 108 -2.14 6.14 -13.89
C TRP A 108 -1.20 7.18 -13.28
N LEU A 109 -0.57 6.92 -12.11
CA LEU A 109 0.37 7.86 -11.50
C LEU A 109 1.65 8.07 -12.33
N CYS A 110 2.05 7.07 -13.13
CA CYS A 110 3.22 7.14 -14.01
C CYS A 110 2.86 7.29 -15.49
N HIS A 111 1.60 7.57 -15.82
CA HIS A 111 1.18 7.72 -17.21
C HIS A 111 1.58 9.09 -17.76
N ALA A 112 2.48 9.10 -18.73
CA ALA A 112 2.89 10.33 -19.39
C ALA A 112 1.71 10.97 -20.17
N GLY A 113 1.54 12.26 -20.03
CA GLY A 113 0.55 13.02 -20.79
C GLY A 113 -0.82 13.20 -20.15
N ILE A 114 -1.01 12.76 -18.90
CA ILE A 114 -2.20 13.07 -18.12
C ILE A 114 -1.88 13.91 -16.89
N ASP A 115 -2.85 14.66 -16.41
CA ASP A 115 -2.80 15.26 -15.08
C ASP A 115 -3.30 14.26 -14.04
N CYS A 116 -2.37 13.68 -13.27
CA CYS A 116 -2.67 12.69 -12.23
C CYS A 116 -3.52 13.24 -11.08
N LYS A 117 -3.68 14.57 -10.99
CA LYS A 117 -4.56 15.25 -10.03
C LYS A 117 -5.94 15.59 -10.61
N ALA A 118 -6.12 15.44 -11.94
CA ALA A 118 -7.42 15.63 -12.58
C ALA A 118 -8.37 14.45 -12.32
N PRO A 119 -9.69 14.67 -12.17
CA PRO A 119 -10.68 13.62 -11.91
C PRO A 119 -10.99 12.84 -13.20
N ILE A 120 -10.18 11.83 -13.50
CA ILE A 120 -10.24 11.03 -14.74
C ILE A 120 -10.78 9.61 -14.54
N LEU A 121 -10.91 9.15 -13.30
CA LEU A 121 -11.31 7.77 -13.00
C LEU A 121 -12.71 7.69 -12.37
N PRO A 122 -13.57 6.74 -12.79
CA PRO A 122 -13.37 5.77 -13.87
C PRO A 122 -13.30 6.46 -15.26
N SER A 123 -12.43 5.98 -16.17
CA SER A 123 -12.19 6.63 -17.48
C SER A 123 -13.43 6.64 -18.39
N ASP A 124 -14.16 5.54 -18.42
CA ASP A 124 -15.32 5.32 -19.29
C ASP A 124 -16.66 5.64 -18.61
N ALA A 125 -16.60 6.36 -17.47
CA ALA A 125 -17.79 6.70 -16.72
C ALA A 125 -18.62 7.76 -17.45
N PRO A 126 -19.98 7.63 -17.46
CA PRO A 126 -20.86 8.69 -17.94
C PRO A 126 -20.79 9.94 -17.02
N GLU A 127 -21.30 11.09 -17.50
CA GLU A 127 -21.16 12.38 -16.81
C GLU A 127 -21.80 12.41 -15.40
N GLU A 128 -22.84 11.61 -15.16
CA GLU A 128 -23.49 11.53 -13.87
C GLU A 128 -22.70 10.74 -12.81
N VAL A 129 -21.62 10.07 -13.19
CA VAL A 129 -20.72 9.37 -12.25
C VAL A 129 -19.61 10.32 -11.80
N GLU A 130 -19.53 10.54 -10.50
CA GLU A 130 -18.44 11.32 -9.92
C GLU A 130 -17.11 10.65 -10.21
N ARG A 131 -16.16 11.43 -10.76
CA ARG A 131 -14.80 10.96 -11.03
C ARG A 131 -13.84 11.42 -9.94
N ILE A 132 -12.82 10.65 -9.72
CA ILE A 132 -11.69 11.02 -8.86
C ILE A 132 -10.38 10.94 -9.63
N SER A 133 -9.35 11.58 -9.09
CA SER A 133 -8.01 11.48 -9.67
C SER A 133 -7.28 10.20 -9.20
N PRO A 134 -6.27 9.73 -9.96
CA PRO A 134 -5.34 8.70 -9.47
C PRO A 134 -4.71 9.05 -8.12
N PHE A 135 -4.35 10.32 -7.94
CA PHE A 135 -3.84 10.87 -6.69
C PHE A 135 -4.84 10.73 -5.53
N GLN A 136 -6.11 11.09 -5.75
CA GLN A 136 -7.16 10.94 -4.74
C GLN A 136 -7.45 9.47 -4.41
N ALA A 137 -7.35 8.57 -5.38
CA ALA A 137 -7.48 7.13 -5.13
C ALA A 137 -6.36 6.61 -4.22
N THR A 138 -5.12 7.04 -4.46
CA THR A 138 -3.98 6.69 -3.60
C THR A 138 -4.18 7.19 -2.17
N ILE A 139 -4.65 8.43 -2.01
CA ILE A 139 -5.02 8.98 -0.69
C ILE A 139 -6.08 8.11 -0.01
N ALA A 140 -7.11 7.68 -0.74
CA ALA A 140 -8.19 6.87 -0.17
C ALA A 140 -7.71 5.49 0.32
N TYR A 141 -6.78 4.86 -0.38
CA TYR A 141 -6.16 3.61 0.08
C TYR A 141 -5.34 3.81 1.34
N LEU A 142 -4.48 4.84 1.36
CA LEU A 142 -3.65 5.16 2.53
C LEU A 142 -4.50 5.55 3.74
N ASP A 143 -5.55 6.32 3.55
CA ASP A 143 -6.48 6.72 4.62
C ASP A 143 -7.20 5.52 5.23
N HIS A 144 -7.62 4.55 4.40
CA HIS A 144 -8.23 3.31 4.87
C HIS A 144 -7.23 2.49 5.69
N LEU A 145 -6.01 2.27 5.20
CA LEU A 145 -4.95 1.52 5.90
C LEU A 145 -4.58 2.17 7.23
N LYS A 146 -4.40 3.50 7.23
CA LYS A 146 -4.12 4.27 8.44
C LYS A 146 -5.25 4.16 9.47
N SER A 147 -6.50 4.29 9.02
CA SER A 147 -7.66 4.19 9.90
C SER A 147 -7.83 2.80 10.48
N ALA A 148 -7.60 1.76 9.66
CA ALA A 148 -7.59 0.37 10.11
C ALA A 148 -6.48 0.10 11.14
N TRP A 149 -5.28 0.63 10.89
CA TRP A 149 -4.17 0.56 11.84
C TRP A 149 -4.53 1.19 13.19
N LEU A 150 -5.02 2.43 13.17
CA LEU A 150 -5.38 3.15 14.40
C LEU A 150 -6.51 2.44 15.19
N TYR A 151 -7.44 1.81 14.48
CA TYR A 151 -8.50 1.01 15.10
C TYR A 151 -7.94 -0.22 15.83
N LEU A 152 -6.95 -0.91 15.25
CA LEU A 152 -6.33 -2.10 15.82
C LEU A 152 -5.21 -1.78 16.83
N HIS A 153 -4.54 -0.63 16.68
CA HIS A 153 -3.42 -0.17 17.49
C HIS A 153 -3.66 1.26 18.03
N PRO A 154 -4.67 1.47 18.89
CA PRO A 154 -5.06 2.82 19.32
C PRO A 154 -3.96 3.57 20.09
N ASP A 155 -3.05 2.84 20.75
CA ASP A 155 -1.94 3.41 21.52
C ASP A 155 -0.65 3.60 20.70
N ALA A 156 -0.69 3.32 19.40
CA ALA A 156 0.47 3.40 18.50
C ALA A 156 0.09 4.00 17.14
N PRO A 157 -0.29 5.29 17.08
CA PRO A 157 -0.66 5.95 15.83
C PRO A 157 0.41 5.76 14.76
N LEU A 158 0.01 5.50 13.52
CA LEU A 158 0.91 5.20 12.40
C LEU A 158 1.87 6.35 12.11
N GLU A 159 1.46 7.57 12.38
CA GLU A 159 2.25 8.79 12.25
C GLU A 159 3.49 8.85 13.15
N LEU A 160 3.53 8.01 14.19
CA LEU A 160 4.62 7.94 15.14
C LEU A 160 5.49 6.69 14.96
N GLN A 161 5.18 5.83 14.00
CA GLN A 161 5.92 4.59 13.75
C GLN A 161 6.97 4.79 12.65
N ASP A 162 7.98 3.90 12.60
CA ASP A 162 8.83 3.81 11.41
C ASP A 162 7.98 3.31 10.26
N LEU A 163 7.91 4.06 9.16
CA LEU A 163 7.04 3.75 8.04
C LEU A 163 7.79 3.71 6.72
N VAL A 164 7.60 2.62 6.01
CA VAL A 164 8.09 2.41 4.66
C VAL A 164 6.88 2.22 3.73
N ILE A 165 6.90 2.86 2.57
CA ILE A 165 5.93 2.64 1.50
C ILE A 165 6.69 2.13 0.28
N THR A 166 6.26 0.99 -0.29
CA THR A 166 6.90 0.46 -1.49
C THR A 166 6.41 1.14 -2.76
N VAL A 167 7.32 1.32 -3.70
CA VAL A 167 7.04 1.86 -5.03
C VAL A 167 7.78 1.05 -6.10
N PRO A 168 7.24 0.92 -7.31
CA PRO A 168 7.97 0.29 -8.41
C PRO A 168 9.31 0.98 -8.68
N ALA A 169 10.33 0.20 -9.05
CA ALA A 169 11.60 0.77 -9.51
C ALA A 169 11.43 1.61 -10.79
N SER A 170 10.40 1.29 -11.58
CA SER A 170 10.02 2.00 -12.82
C SER A 170 9.35 3.37 -12.58
N PHE A 171 8.98 3.71 -11.34
CA PHE A 171 8.39 5.03 -11.03
C PHE A 171 9.42 6.13 -11.28
N ASP A 172 9.02 7.09 -12.13
CA ASP A 172 9.77 8.32 -12.34
C ASP A 172 9.73 9.25 -11.09
N PRO A 173 10.52 10.30 -11.05
CA PRO A 173 10.53 11.24 -9.93
C PRO A 173 9.14 11.87 -9.66
N ALA A 174 8.32 12.10 -10.68
CA ALA A 174 7.01 12.70 -10.51
C ALA A 174 6.03 11.73 -9.83
N ALA A 175 5.99 10.46 -10.24
CA ALA A 175 5.17 9.43 -9.61
C ALA A 175 5.59 9.17 -8.15
N ARG A 176 6.91 9.19 -7.86
CA ARG A 176 7.44 9.10 -6.50
C ARG A 176 6.98 10.29 -5.64
N GLU A 177 7.09 11.51 -6.14
CA GLU A 177 6.64 12.73 -5.42
C GLU A 177 5.12 12.69 -5.17
N LEU A 178 4.31 12.28 -6.15
CA LEU A 178 2.86 12.11 -5.97
C LEU A 178 2.53 11.09 -4.87
N THR A 179 3.33 10.02 -4.74
CA THR A 179 3.17 9.05 -3.65
C THR A 179 3.49 9.67 -2.29
N VAL A 180 4.57 10.46 -2.20
CA VAL A 180 4.93 11.21 -0.99
C VAL A 180 3.87 12.25 -0.63
N GLU A 181 3.37 13.00 -1.61
CA GLU A 181 2.30 13.97 -1.40
C GLU A 181 1.01 13.30 -0.90
N ALA A 182 0.65 12.14 -1.46
CA ALA A 182 -0.51 11.37 -1.01
C ALA A 182 -0.35 10.88 0.43
N ALA A 183 0.83 10.38 0.79
CA ALA A 183 1.15 10.00 2.16
C ALA A 183 1.08 11.22 3.10
N ARG A 184 1.63 12.36 2.70
CA ARG A 184 1.57 13.62 3.45
C ARG A 184 0.13 14.09 3.66
N ALA A 185 -0.75 13.93 2.67
CA ALA A 185 -2.15 14.32 2.76
C ALA A 185 -2.94 13.57 3.84
N VAL A 186 -2.50 12.36 4.21
CA VAL A 186 -3.08 11.57 5.31
C VAL A 186 -2.24 11.62 6.60
N GLY A 187 -1.23 12.51 6.69
CA GLY A 187 -0.37 12.67 7.86
C GLY A 187 0.81 11.71 7.94
N LEU A 188 1.10 10.96 6.86
CA LEU A 188 2.19 9.98 6.78
C LEU A 188 3.41 10.51 6.00
N GLY A 189 3.64 11.83 6.00
CA GLY A 189 4.71 12.47 5.22
C GLY A 189 6.13 12.15 5.67
N HIS A 190 6.31 11.42 6.77
CA HIS A 190 7.60 10.91 7.25
C HIS A 190 7.96 9.54 6.65
N ALA A 191 7.05 8.93 5.90
CA ALA A 191 7.28 7.63 5.27
C ALA A 191 8.49 7.66 4.32
N ILE A 192 9.29 6.61 4.37
CA ILE A 192 10.42 6.38 3.47
C ILE A 192 9.91 5.56 2.28
N LEU A 193 10.24 5.99 1.06
CA LEU A 193 9.96 5.17 -0.12
C LEU A 193 11.05 4.13 -0.31
N LEU A 194 10.65 2.88 -0.52
CA LEU A 194 11.54 1.75 -0.83
C LEU A 194 11.10 1.14 -2.16
N GLU A 195 12.06 0.79 -3.00
CA GLU A 195 11.73 0.11 -4.25
C GLU A 195 11.25 -1.33 -4.01
N GLU A 196 10.19 -1.73 -4.71
CA GLU A 196 9.60 -3.08 -4.60
C GLU A 196 10.63 -4.20 -4.78
N PRO A 197 11.56 -4.16 -5.76
CA PRO A 197 12.60 -5.18 -5.87
C PRO A 197 13.56 -5.20 -4.68
N GLN A 198 13.87 -4.06 -4.08
CA GLN A 198 14.68 -4.00 -2.85
C GLN A 198 13.91 -4.62 -1.67
N ALA A 199 12.62 -4.30 -1.52
CA ALA A 199 11.79 -4.88 -0.47
C ALA A 199 11.69 -6.42 -0.60
N ALA A 200 11.53 -6.92 -1.83
CA ALA A 200 11.52 -8.36 -2.13
C ALA A 200 12.87 -9.01 -1.78
N PHE A 201 13.98 -8.34 -2.10
CA PHE A 201 15.31 -8.84 -1.78
C PHE A 201 15.57 -8.84 -0.27
N TYR A 202 15.15 -7.80 0.46
CA TYR A 202 15.23 -7.78 1.93
C TYR A 202 14.40 -8.91 2.57
N SER A 203 13.22 -9.19 2.04
CA SER A 203 12.40 -10.32 2.50
C SER A 203 13.10 -11.67 2.26
N TRP A 204 13.82 -11.80 1.14
CA TRP A 204 14.63 -12.99 0.86
C TRP A 204 15.82 -13.10 1.82
N ILE A 205 16.53 -12.00 2.11
CA ILE A 205 17.63 -11.95 3.10
C ILE A 205 17.10 -12.40 4.47
N GLU A 206 15.99 -11.85 4.91
CA GLU A 206 15.38 -12.19 6.19
C GLU A 206 15.05 -13.68 6.26
N LYS A 207 14.36 -14.25 5.29
CA LYS A 207 14.01 -15.69 5.24
C LYS A 207 15.23 -16.62 5.24
N ASN A 208 16.35 -16.18 4.68
CA ASN A 208 17.59 -16.96 4.65
C ASN A 208 18.50 -16.70 5.86
N HIS A 209 18.16 -15.75 6.73
CA HIS A 209 18.91 -15.41 7.96
C HIS A 209 20.43 -15.28 7.69
N LYS A 210 21.25 -15.93 8.52
CA LYS A 210 22.73 -15.91 8.42
C LYS A 210 23.29 -16.64 7.18
N ASN A 211 22.46 -17.37 6.42
CA ASN A 211 22.92 -18.15 5.27
C ASN A 211 22.89 -17.42 3.93
N TRP A 212 22.25 -16.27 3.81
CA TRP A 212 22.15 -15.55 2.56
C TRP A 212 23.54 -15.14 2.01
N ARG A 213 24.49 -14.75 2.88
CA ARG A 213 25.88 -14.43 2.51
C ARG A 213 26.69 -15.60 1.94
N LYS A 214 26.21 -16.84 2.10
CA LYS A 214 26.79 -18.04 1.47
C LYS A 214 26.24 -18.31 0.07
N GLN A 215 25.13 -17.66 -0.27
CA GLN A 215 24.42 -17.85 -1.52
C GLN A 215 24.67 -16.71 -2.52
N VAL A 216 25.23 -15.60 -2.06
CA VAL A 216 25.45 -14.39 -2.86
C VAL A 216 26.91 -13.97 -2.74
N HIS A 217 27.57 -13.69 -3.87
CA HIS A 217 28.97 -13.34 -3.97
C HIS A 217 29.17 -12.04 -4.73
N VAL A 218 30.23 -11.34 -4.46
CA VAL A 218 30.62 -10.15 -5.24
C VAL A 218 30.70 -10.50 -6.73
N GLY A 219 30.05 -9.69 -7.55
CA GLY A 219 29.94 -9.89 -9.01
C GLY A 219 28.70 -10.66 -9.45
N ASP A 220 27.90 -11.21 -8.53
CA ASP A 220 26.61 -11.80 -8.88
C ASP A 220 25.62 -10.73 -9.32
N ILE A 221 24.71 -11.13 -10.20
CA ILE A 221 23.56 -10.32 -10.62
C ILE A 221 22.30 -11.09 -10.24
N ILE A 222 21.51 -10.49 -9.35
CA ILE A 222 20.26 -11.06 -8.87
C ILE A 222 19.12 -10.53 -9.73
N LEU A 223 18.37 -11.42 -10.37
CA LEU A 223 17.13 -11.08 -11.07
C LEU A 223 15.97 -11.15 -10.11
N VAL A 224 15.30 -10.03 -9.89
CA VAL A 224 14.01 -9.96 -9.20
C VAL A 224 12.91 -9.93 -10.26
N ILE A 225 11.99 -10.88 -10.17
CA ILE A 225 10.82 -10.99 -11.04
C ILE A 225 9.59 -10.74 -10.17
N ASP A 226 8.94 -9.60 -10.38
CA ASP A 226 7.70 -9.23 -9.70
C ASP A 226 6.54 -9.41 -10.67
N ILE A 227 5.66 -10.38 -10.40
CA ILE A 227 4.46 -10.67 -11.19
C ILE A 227 3.24 -10.29 -10.35
N GLY A 228 2.77 -9.07 -10.56
CA GLY A 228 1.56 -8.56 -9.92
C GLY A 228 0.28 -8.90 -10.68
N GLY A 229 -0.85 -8.44 -10.16
CA GLY A 229 -2.16 -8.63 -10.83
C GLY A 229 -2.39 -7.70 -12.02
N GLY A 230 -1.55 -6.67 -12.23
CA GLY A 230 -1.68 -5.69 -13.32
C GLY A 230 -0.40 -5.44 -14.10
N THR A 231 0.77 -5.69 -13.49
CA THR A 231 2.10 -5.44 -14.08
C THR A 231 3.02 -6.62 -13.85
N THR A 232 4.06 -6.70 -14.67
CA THR A 232 5.22 -7.57 -14.46
C THR A 232 6.47 -6.71 -14.54
N ASP A 233 7.22 -6.64 -13.46
CA ASP A 233 8.44 -5.87 -13.36
C ASP A 233 9.66 -6.79 -13.24
N LEU A 234 10.72 -6.47 -13.98
CA LEU A 234 11.98 -7.20 -13.96
C LEU A 234 13.07 -6.23 -13.51
N SER A 235 13.76 -6.58 -12.44
CA SER A 235 14.85 -5.75 -11.88
C SER A 235 16.12 -6.56 -11.70
N LEU A 236 17.26 -5.95 -11.97
CA LEU A 236 18.58 -6.54 -11.74
C LEU A 236 19.26 -5.83 -10.58
N ILE A 237 19.72 -6.59 -9.61
CA ILE A 237 20.48 -6.10 -8.45
C ILE A 237 21.90 -6.65 -8.60
N ALA A 238 22.88 -5.75 -8.76
CA ALA A 238 24.29 -6.14 -8.79
C ALA A 238 24.82 -6.24 -7.34
N VAL A 239 25.57 -7.30 -7.07
CA VAL A 239 26.24 -7.47 -5.78
C VAL A 239 27.63 -6.90 -5.87
N THR A 240 27.92 -5.86 -5.09
CA THR A 240 29.20 -5.19 -5.07
C THR A 240 29.90 -5.34 -3.72
N ASP A 241 31.21 -5.06 -3.70
CA ASP A 241 31.99 -4.98 -2.46
C ASP A 241 32.11 -3.52 -2.05
N ASN A 242 31.67 -3.23 -0.84
CA ASN A 242 31.90 -1.94 -0.22
C ASN A 242 32.68 -2.12 1.07
N ASP A 243 34.02 -1.94 0.99
CA ASP A 243 34.95 -2.09 2.10
C ASP A 243 34.84 -3.42 2.87
N GLY A 244 34.67 -4.53 2.13
CA GLY A 244 34.54 -5.88 2.67
C GLY A 244 33.12 -6.25 3.09
N ASN A 245 32.14 -5.39 2.82
CA ASN A 245 30.71 -5.68 2.99
C ASN A 245 30.05 -5.87 1.63
N LEU A 246 29.13 -6.83 1.54
CA LEU A 246 28.27 -6.99 0.37
C LEU A 246 27.25 -5.84 0.32
N GLU A 247 27.20 -5.14 -0.79
CA GLU A 247 26.26 -4.07 -1.10
C GLU A 247 25.45 -4.39 -2.37
#